data_e9a29c5e5cc21ec8b79da4647f860a24
#
_entry.id   e9a29c5e5cc21ec8b79da4647f860a24
#
_cell.length_a   1.000
_cell.length_b   1.000
_cell.length_c   1.000
_cell.angle_alpha   90.00
_cell.angle_beta   90.00
_cell.angle_gamma   90.00
#
_symmetry.space_group_name_H-M   'P 1'
#
loop_
_entity.id
_entity.type
_entity.pdbx_description
1 polymer ?
#
loop_
_entity_poly.entity_id
_entity_poly.type
_entity_poly.pdbx_seq_one_letter_code
_entity_poly.pdbx_strand_id
1 'polypeptide(L)'
;MFMMGEQGVRYSFLKHHKNISIIEGVMGLYDGIDNTLDNNSSAHLARFLGVPVILVLDGVGKSTSIAAQVLGYKNLDPRVNIAGVIINKVSSAKTYAIFKEAIEKYTGVKCLGFVAKNDSLNISSRHLGLLQAHE
;
A
#
# COMPACT_ATOMS: atom_id res chain seq x y z
N MET A 1 -9.73 -10.19 -7.99
CA MET A 1 -10.14 -10.07 -9.41
C MET A 1 -9.84 -11.35 -10.18
N PHE A 2 -8.63 -11.89 -10.11
CA PHE A 2 -8.22 -13.06 -10.88
C PHE A 2 -9.15 -14.29 -10.74
N MET A 3 -9.56 -14.65 -9.52
CA MET A 3 -10.34 -15.86 -9.28
C MET A 3 -11.85 -15.72 -9.51
N MET A 4 -12.43 -14.57 -9.29
CA MET A 4 -13.90 -14.41 -9.28
C MET A 4 -14.41 -13.29 -10.21
N GLY A 5 -13.52 -12.68 -10.97
CA GLY A 5 -13.85 -11.56 -11.87
C GLY A 5 -14.39 -10.32 -11.13
N GLU A 6 -14.67 -9.27 -11.87
CA GLU A 6 -15.14 -8.00 -11.33
C GLU A 6 -16.48 -8.12 -10.58
N GLN A 7 -17.43 -8.83 -11.16
CA GLN A 7 -18.75 -9.01 -10.54
C GLN A 7 -18.67 -9.77 -9.21
N GLY A 8 -17.85 -10.83 -9.15
CA GLY A 8 -17.65 -11.60 -7.92
C GLY A 8 -16.96 -10.77 -6.83
N VAL A 9 -15.97 -9.97 -7.20
CA VAL A 9 -15.29 -9.04 -6.29
C VAL A 9 -16.27 -8.01 -5.73
N ARG A 10 -17.04 -7.37 -6.60
CA ARG A 10 -18.04 -6.37 -6.19
C ARG A 10 -19.09 -6.97 -5.25
N TYR A 11 -19.61 -8.15 -5.60
CA TYR A 11 -20.56 -8.86 -4.75
C TYR A 11 -19.95 -9.18 -3.37
N SER A 12 -18.75 -9.74 -3.35
CA SER A 12 -18.05 -10.09 -2.10
C SER A 12 -17.81 -8.85 -1.23
N PHE A 13 -17.34 -7.75 -1.83
CA PHE A 13 -17.10 -6.50 -1.12
C PHE A 13 -18.39 -5.95 -0.51
N LEU A 14 -19.47 -5.86 -1.27
CA LEU A 14 -20.76 -5.34 -0.79
C LEU A 14 -21.38 -6.24 0.28
N LYS A 15 -21.29 -7.55 0.13
CA LYS A 15 -21.82 -8.52 1.10
C LYS A 15 -21.12 -8.46 2.45
N HIS A 16 -19.80 -8.21 2.47
CA HIS A 16 -18.99 -8.21 3.68
C HIS A 16 -18.65 -6.81 4.18
N HIS A 17 -19.13 -5.77 3.48
CA HIS A 17 -18.91 -4.39 3.89
C HIS A 17 -19.49 -4.12 5.28
N LYS A 18 -18.68 -3.48 6.13
CA LYS A 18 -19.02 -3.03 7.48
C LYS A 18 -18.81 -1.51 7.56
N ASN A 19 -18.87 -0.96 8.76
CA ASN A 19 -18.58 0.46 9.00
C ASN A 19 -17.17 0.86 8.50
N ILE A 20 -16.21 -0.06 8.62
CA ILE A 20 -14.85 0.07 8.07
C ILE A 20 -14.48 -1.26 7.41
N SER A 21 -13.96 -1.21 6.20
CA SER A 21 -13.43 -2.36 5.47
C SER A 21 -12.00 -2.08 5.04
N ILE A 22 -11.11 -3.02 5.28
CA ILE A 22 -9.70 -2.94 4.88
C ILE A 22 -9.43 -4.06 3.88
N ILE A 23 -8.83 -3.69 2.75
CA ILE A 23 -8.38 -4.62 1.73
C ILE A 23 -6.85 -4.59 1.71
N GLU A 24 -6.22 -5.73 1.95
CA GLU A 24 -4.77 -5.87 1.84
C GLU A 24 -4.37 -6.28 0.42
N GLY A 25 -3.44 -5.52 -0.17
CA GLY A 25 -2.79 -5.89 -1.44
C GLY A 25 -1.67 -6.91 -1.19
N VAL A 26 -1.62 -7.97 -1.99
CA VAL A 26 -0.67 -9.09 -1.80
C VAL A 26 0.72 -8.79 -2.34
N MET A 27 0.80 -7.98 -3.40
CA MET A 27 2.05 -7.62 -4.11
C MET A 27 2.18 -6.10 -4.18
N GLY A 28 3.13 -5.60 -4.96
CA GLY A 28 3.22 -4.18 -5.22
C GLY A 28 1.94 -3.61 -5.83
N LEU A 29 1.70 -2.32 -5.62
CA LEU A 29 0.44 -1.66 -5.99
C LEU A 29 0.04 -1.90 -7.45
N TYR A 30 1.01 -1.88 -8.35
CA TYR A 30 0.81 -2.02 -9.80
C TYR A 30 1.18 -3.40 -10.35
N ASP A 31 1.54 -4.34 -9.47
CA ASP A 31 1.91 -5.69 -9.89
C ASP A 31 0.64 -6.51 -10.16
N GLY A 32 0.39 -6.80 -11.42
CA GLY A 32 -0.70 -7.61 -11.93
C GLY A 32 -0.19 -8.90 -12.59
N ILE A 33 -1.02 -9.51 -13.44
CA ILE A 33 -0.67 -10.72 -14.17
C ILE A 33 0.13 -10.45 -15.45
N ASP A 34 0.25 -9.21 -15.86
CA ASP A 34 1.06 -8.75 -16.99
C ASP A 34 1.62 -7.35 -16.73
N ASN A 35 2.22 -6.75 -17.73
CA ASN A 35 2.84 -5.43 -17.65
C ASN A 35 1.87 -4.26 -17.88
N THR A 36 0.57 -4.48 -17.88
CA THR A 36 -0.44 -3.42 -17.98
C THR A 36 -0.89 -2.95 -16.61
N LEU A 37 -1.40 -1.70 -16.54
CA LEU A 37 -1.93 -1.15 -15.28
C LEU A 37 -3.36 -1.62 -14.98
N ASP A 38 -4.00 -2.30 -15.91
CA ASP A 38 -5.43 -2.64 -15.86
C ASP A 38 -5.69 -4.15 -15.72
N ASN A 39 -4.68 -4.92 -15.25
CA ASN A 39 -4.80 -6.37 -15.21
C ASN A 39 -4.53 -6.97 -13.81
N ASN A 40 -5.57 -7.02 -12.99
CA ASN A 40 -5.64 -7.70 -11.70
C ASN A 40 -4.63 -7.24 -10.63
N SER A 41 -4.06 -6.03 -10.77
CA SER A 41 -3.24 -5.42 -9.72
C SER A 41 -4.10 -4.88 -8.56
N SER A 42 -3.47 -4.56 -7.42
CA SER A 42 -4.13 -3.86 -6.32
C SER A 42 -4.65 -2.48 -6.76
N ALA A 43 -3.94 -1.79 -7.65
CA ALA A 43 -4.37 -0.54 -8.24
C ALA A 43 -5.65 -0.71 -9.08
N HIS A 44 -5.72 -1.75 -9.91
CA HIS A 44 -6.94 -2.07 -10.66
C HIS A 44 -8.12 -2.32 -9.72
N LEU A 45 -7.93 -3.11 -8.66
CA LEU A 45 -8.96 -3.37 -7.67
C LEU A 45 -9.44 -2.08 -6.98
N ALA A 46 -8.51 -1.21 -6.56
CA ALA A 46 -8.85 0.04 -5.90
C ALA A 46 -9.67 0.96 -6.82
N ARG A 47 -9.29 1.08 -8.09
CA ARG A 47 -10.05 1.85 -9.09
C ARG A 47 -11.44 1.28 -9.34
N PHE A 48 -11.51 -0.04 -9.51
CA PHE A 48 -12.78 -0.75 -9.77
C PHE A 48 -13.79 -0.57 -8.62
N LEU A 49 -13.32 -0.63 -7.38
CA LEU A 49 -14.18 -0.43 -6.21
C LEU A 49 -14.36 1.05 -5.83
N GLY A 50 -13.61 1.96 -6.44
CA GLY A 50 -13.62 3.38 -6.08
C GLY A 50 -13.11 3.68 -4.67
N VAL A 51 -12.19 2.85 -4.15
CA VAL A 51 -11.67 2.99 -2.79
C VAL A 51 -10.29 3.67 -2.78
N PRO A 52 -9.99 4.47 -1.73
CA PRO A 52 -8.68 5.10 -1.58
C PRO A 52 -7.60 4.06 -1.23
N VAL A 53 -6.37 4.37 -1.60
CA VAL A 53 -5.19 3.58 -1.31
C VAL A 53 -4.35 4.26 -0.23
N ILE A 54 -3.93 3.50 0.77
CA ILE A 54 -2.89 3.90 1.72
C ILE A 54 -1.63 3.09 1.37
N LEU A 55 -0.56 3.79 0.99
CA LEU A 55 0.73 3.15 0.73
C LEU A 55 1.43 2.83 2.06
N VAL A 56 1.95 1.61 2.18
CA VAL A 56 2.85 1.25 3.28
C VAL A 56 4.26 1.08 2.70
N LEU A 57 5.17 1.96 3.07
CA LEU A 57 6.53 2.00 2.52
C LEU A 57 7.57 1.68 3.58
N ASP A 58 8.59 0.90 3.20
CA ASP A 58 9.73 0.61 4.05
C ASP A 58 10.66 1.84 4.15
N GLY A 59 10.94 2.30 5.37
CA GLY A 59 11.78 3.46 5.66
C GLY A 59 13.28 3.13 5.78
N VAL A 60 13.67 1.86 5.75
CA VAL A 60 15.09 1.48 5.95
C VAL A 60 15.98 2.01 4.85
N GLY A 61 17.10 2.64 5.23
CA GLY A 61 18.09 3.14 4.29
C GLY A 61 17.63 4.31 3.41
N LYS A 62 16.55 4.98 3.75
CA LYS A 62 15.99 6.10 2.98
C LYS A 62 16.07 7.43 3.73
N SER A 63 15.92 8.50 2.99
CA SER A 63 15.72 9.87 3.45
C SER A 63 14.74 10.57 2.50
N THR A 64 15.05 11.72 1.96
CA THR A 64 14.19 12.46 1.03
C THR A 64 13.78 11.64 -0.22
N SER A 65 14.58 10.67 -0.65
CA SER A 65 14.26 9.81 -1.80
C SER A 65 12.98 8.96 -1.61
N ILE A 66 12.46 8.82 -0.39
CA ILE A 66 11.16 8.20 -0.18
C ILE A 66 10.03 8.98 -0.85
N ALA A 67 10.17 10.31 -0.96
CA ALA A 67 9.22 11.15 -1.68
C ALA A 67 9.19 10.83 -3.19
N ALA A 68 10.34 10.49 -3.79
CA ALA A 68 10.39 10.05 -5.19
C ALA A 68 9.61 8.76 -5.42
N GLN A 69 9.64 7.81 -4.46
CA GLN A 69 8.80 6.60 -4.53
C GLN A 69 7.31 6.96 -4.53
N VAL A 70 6.87 7.80 -3.59
CA VAL A 70 5.47 8.21 -3.50
C VAL A 70 5.04 8.94 -4.77
N LEU A 71 5.89 9.84 -5.29
CA LEU A 71 5.64 10.57 -6.51
C LEU A 71 5.51 9.62 -7.72
N GLY A 72 6.37 8.61 -7.80
CA GLY A 72 6.30 7.56 -8.82
C GLY A 72 4.97 6.82 -8.76
N TYR A 73 4.56 6.34 -7.60
CA TYR A 73 3.26 5.69 -7.43
C TYR A 73 2.09 6.60 -7.80
N LYS A 74 2.12 7.86 -7.38
CA LYS A 74 1.05 8.82 -7.66
C LYS A 74 0.92 9.15 -9.16
N ASN A 75 2.03 9.25 -9.85
CA ASN A 75 2.06 9.71 -11.25
C ASN A 75 1.97 8.58 -12.27
N LEU A 76 2.30 7.33 -11.88
CA LEU A 76 2.25 6.20 -12.80
C LEU A 76 0.82 5.92 -13.26
N ASP A 77 -0.15 6.04 -12.38
CA ASP A 77 -1.58 5.97 -12.72
C ASP A 77 -2.37 7.01 -11.92
N PRO A 78 -2.64 8.19 -12.50
CA PRO A 78 -3.41 9.25 -11.83
C PRO A 78 -4.86 8.87 -11.50
N ARG A 79 -5.37 7.77 -12.04
CA ARG A 79 -6.72 7.25 -11.73
C ARG A 79 -6.78 6.60 -10.32
N VAL A 80 -5.62 6.26 -9.73
CA VAL A 80 -5.54 5.69 -8.39
C VAL A 80 -5.52 6.81 -7.35
N ASN A 81 -6.48 6.81 -6.45
CA ASN A 81 -6.54 7.76 -5.34
C ASN A 81 -5.62 7.34 -4.21
N ILE A 82 -4.37 7.83 -4.20
CA ILE A 82 -3.44 7.63 -3.07
C ILE A 82 -3.77 8.65 -1.99
N ALA A 83 -4.53 8.23 -0.98
CA ALA A 83 -5.03 9.10 0.09
C ALA A 83 -3.99 9.37 1.19
N GLY A 84 -2.99 8.53 1.32
CA GLY A 84 -1.94 8.71 2.32
C GLY A 84 -0.85 7.65 2.31
N VAL A 85 0.14 7.88 3.16
CA VAL A 85 1.31 7.00 3.32
C VAL A 85 1.53 6.68 4.78
N ILE A 86 1.85 5.43 5.08
CA ILE A 86 2.38 4.98 6.36
C ILE A 86 3.82 4.49 6.13
N ILE A 87 4.75 4.92 6.97
CA ILE A 87 6.15 4.49 6.86
C ILE A 87 6.43 3.38 7.86
N ASN A 88 6.84 2.23 7.37
CA ASN A 88 7.21 1.08 8.19
C ASN A 88 8.71 1.05 8.50
N LYS A 89 9.10 0.41 9.58
CA LYS A 89 10.47 0.20 10.04
C LYS A 89 11.25 1.51 10.23
N VAL A 90 10.62 2.51 10.78
CA VAL A 90 11.26 3.81 11.06
C VAL A 90 12.13 3.70 12.32
N SER A 91 13.36 4.20 12.25
CA SER A 91 14.33 4.11 13.35
C SER A 91 14.05 5.09 14.50
N SER A 92 13.44 6.23 14.23
CA SER A 92 13.15 7.26 15.24
C SER A 92 12.09 8.27 14.79
N ALA A 93 11.50 8.98 15.74
CA ALA A 93 10.57 10.07 15.44
C ALA A 93 11.24 11.20 14.62
N LYS A 94 12.54 11.45 14.83
CA LYS A 94 13.31 12.41 14.03
C LYS A 94 13.40 11.97 12.56
N THR A 95 13.66 10.70 12.31
CA THR A 95 13.68 10.13 10.95
C THR A 95 12.31 10.23 10.30
N TYR A 96 11.24 9.95 11.05
CA TYR A 96 9.88 10.11 10.56
C TYR A 96 9.56 11.56 10.16
N ALA A 97 10.00 12.54 10.95
CA ALA A 97 9.77 13.95 10.62
C ALA A 97 10.39 14.34 9.27
N ILE A 98 11.59 13.83 8.95
CA ILE A 98 12.25 14.03 7.65
C ILE A 98 11.41 13.40 6.52
N PHE A 99 10.94 12.19 6.70
CA PHE A 99 10.10 11.51 5.70
C PHE A 99 8.79 12.26 5.46
N LYS A 100 8.12 12.64 6.55
CA LYS A 100 6.86 13.38 6.49
C LYS A 100 7.01 14.68 5.73
N GLU A 101 8.00 15.50 6.10
CA GLU A 101 8.27 16.77 5.43
C GLU A 101 8.55 16.56 3.93
N ALA A 102 9.41 15.61 3.58
CA ALA A 102 9.75 15.35 2.19
C ALA A 102 8.53 14.87 1.37
N ILE A 103 7.76 13.90 1.89
CA ILE A 103 6.59 13.38 1.20
C ILE A 103 5.54 14.47 1.01
N GLU A 104 5.14 15.16 2.08
CA GLU A 104 4.09 16.16 2.02
C GLU A 104 4.49 17.36 1.12
N LYS A 105 5.74 17.81 1.21
CA LYS A 105 6.27 18.92 0.41
C LYS A 105 6.32 18.61 -1.08
N TYR A 106 6.85 17.45 -1.46
CA TYR A 106 7.14 17.14 -2.87
C TYR A 106 6.02 16.41 -3.59
N THR A 107 5.12 15.74 -2.87
CA THR A 107 4.07 14.94 -3.49
C THR A 107 2.64 15.43 -3.19
N GLY A 108 2.47 16.25 -2.15
CA GLY A 108 1.17 16.66 -1.65
C GLY A 108 0.37 15.53 -0.98
N VAL A 109 0.94 14.32 -0.85
CA VAL A 109 0.29 13.19 -0.20
C VAL A 109 0.52 13.25 1.31
N LYS A 110 -0.52 13.05 2.11
CA LYS A 110 -0.41 13.06 3.58
C LYS A 110 0.38 11.86 4.10
N CYS A 111 1.29 12.12 5.03
CA CYS A 111 1.95 11.08 5.81
C CYS A 111 1.12 10.82 7.08
N LEU A 112 0.43 9.67 7.12
CA LEU A 112 -0.55 9.34 8.16
C LEU A 112 0.07 8.88 9.47
N GLY A 113 1.30 8.34 9.41
CA GLY A 113 1.99 7.83 10.57
C GLY A 113 3.16 6.92 10.22
N PHE A 114 3.72 6.30 11.23
CA PHE A 114 4.80 5.33 11.05
C PHE A 114 4.68 4.16 12.03
N VAL A 115 5.31 3.07 11.66
CA VAL A 115 5.58 1.93 12.55
C VAL A 115 7.09 1.93 12.83
N ALA A 116 7.45 1.97 14.09
CA ALA A 116 8.85 1.90 14.50
C ALA A 116 9.45 0.53 14.15
N LYS A 117 10.76 0.52 13.83
CA LYS A 117 11.47 -0.74 13.65
C LYS A 117 11.39 -1.54 14.95
N ASN A 118 10.84 -2.74 14.87
CA ASN A 118 10.68 -3.64 15.99
C ASN A 118 10.85 -5.09 15.50
N ASP A 119 11.89 -5.75 15.98
CA ASP A 119 12.21 -7.10 15.55
C ASP A 119 11.17 -8.14 16.04
N SER A 120 10.42 -7.83 17.11
CA SER A 120 9.33 -8.69 17.58
C SER A 120 8.09 -8.70 16.65
N LEU A 121 8.00 -7.74 15.74
CA LEU A 121 6.93 -7.67 14.72
C LEU A 121 7.33 -8.33 13.40
N ASN A 122 8.47 -9.02 13.37
CA ASN A 122 8.96 -9.64 12.16
C ASN A 122 8.22 -10.95 11.91
N ILE A 123 7.41 -10.99 10.86
CA ILE A 123 6.78 -12.22 10.38
C ILE A 123 7.71 -12.84 9.34
N SER A 124 8.19 -14.04 9.62
CA SER A 124 9.05 -14.78 8.68
C SER A 124 8.29 -15.03 7.38
N SER A 125 8.91 -14.66 6.25
CA SER A 125 8.35 -14.99 4.94
C SER A 125 8.65 -16.45 4.59
N ARG A 126 7.66 -17.18 4.09
CA ARG A 126 7.87 -18.48 3.45
C ARG A 126 8.24 -18.31 1.98
N HIS A 127 8.79 -19.38 1.40
CA HIS A 127 9.19 -19.41 -0.02
C HIS A 127 8.02 -19.13 -1.00
N LEU A 128 6.77 -19.30 -0.57
CA LEU A 128 5.54 -19.07 -1.35
C LEU A 128 4.44 -18.35 -0.55
N GLY A 129 4.81 -17.46 0.35
CA GLY A 129 3.82 -16.68 1.10
C GLY A 129 4.18 -16.43 2.56
N LEU A 130 3.27 -15.83 3.30
CA LEU A 130 3.40 -15.58 4.74
C LEU A 130 3.01 -16.83 5.55
N LEU A 131 3.57 -16.96 6.74
CA LEU A 131 3.11 -17.92 7.74
C LEU A 131 1.65 -17.62 8.11
N GLN A 132 0.82 -18.64 8.22
CA GLN A 132 -0.56 -18.45 8.66
C GLN A 132 -0.60 -18.16 10.16
N ALA A 133 -1.59 -17.40 10.61
CA ALA A 133 -1.68 -16.93 12.00
C ALA A 133 -1.79 -18.04 13.06
N HIS A 134 -2.03 -19.28 12.65
CA HIS A 134 -2.16 -20.45 13.51
C HIS A 134 -0.95 -21.40 13.46
N GLU A 135 0.10 -21.05 12.74
CA GLU A 135 1.40 -21.74 12.72
C GLU A 135 2.43 -21.01 13.60
#